data_b066a73fe409b901f9eb6e07ebf5a5a6
#
_entry.id   b066a73fe409b901f9eb6e07ebf5a5a6
#
_cell.length_a   1.000
_cell.length_b   1.000
_cell.length_c   1.000
_cell.angle_alpha   90.00
_cell.angle_beta   90.00
_cell.angle_gamma   90.00
#
_symmetry.space_group_name_H-M   'P 1'
#
loop_
_entity.id
_entity.type
_entity.pdbx_description
1 polymer ?
#
loop_
_entity_poly.entity_id
_entity_poly.type
_entity_poly.pdbx_seq_one_letter_code
_entity_poly.pdbx_strand_id
1 'polypeptide(L)'
;GFAVFFGCGFTDAVVAPIPSVLLVIGGNWLSNSESNLLIYNMILSFLSEVLIVVLVRLGIGVHPERIMLGMVMLLISAIGTTNGIRDLLQRDFISGLINILNSFLGAAGIAFGIALAMLLLNEVSSEGAALNTNILIQLISCTIGCTGFALCFKIRGRQVLFSSVGAFLTWGIYLLVYHFNPSNFLATLTAAVFVGFYAFAMSRINKAPSTIFLTASVLPLIPGSALYYMMYGYVSGNKEMAMVKTNSLLTTCLAIA
;
A
#
# COMPACT_ATOMS: atom_id res chain seq x y z
N GLY A 1 -10.55 -3.23 4.66
CA GLY A 1 -9.43 -4.12 4.96
C GLY A 1 -8.21 -3.31 5.43
N PHE A 2 -7.50 -2.64 4.53
CA PHE A 2 -6.23 -1.96 4.87
C PHE A 2 -6.35 -0.86 5.92
N ALA A 3 -7.46 -0.11 6.00
CA ALA A 3 -7.68 0.86 7.07
C ALA A 3 -7.63 0.19 8.46
N VAL A 4 -8.32 -0.95 8.62
CA VAL A 4 -8.29 -1.74 9.86
C VAL A 4 -6.92 -2.33 10.14
N PHE A 5 -6.20 -2.73 9.10
CA PHE A 5 -4.82 -3.21 9.20
C PHE A 5 -3.89 -2.15 9.80
N PHE A 6 -4.09 -0.87 9.44
CA PHE A 6 -3.39 0.29 10.02
C PHE A 6 -4.02 0.79 11.33
N GLY A 7 -4.79 -0.03 12.03
CA GLY A 7 -5.27 0.25 13.37
C GLY A 7 -6.54 1.10 13.46
N CYS A 8 -7.30 1.26 12.37
CA CYS A 8 -8.62 1.89 12.43
C CYS A 8 -9.59 1.12 13.32
N GLY A 9 -10.44 1.88 14.03
CA GLY A 9 -11.60 1.35 14.72
C GLY A 9 -12.70 0.91 13.75
N PHE A 10 -13.77 0.34 14.29
CA PHE A 10 -14.91 -0.11 13.47
C PHE A 10 -15.59 1.04 12.72
N THR A 11 -15.75 2.19 13.36
CA THR A 11 -16.33 3.42 12.78
C THR A 11 -15.52 3.87 11.56
N ASP A 12 -14.21 3.99 11.71
CA ASP A 12 -13.30 4.41 10.63
C ASP A 12 -13.28 3.39 9.48
N ALA A 13 -13.43 2.10 9.79
CA ALA A 13 -13.47 1.04 8.79
C ALA A 13 -14.71 1.12 7.89
N VAL A 14 -15.84 1.61 8.43
CA VAL A 14 -17.09 1.84 7.68
C VAL A 14 -16.99 3.10 6.82
N VAL A 15 -16.22 4.10 7.26
CA VAL A 15 -16.03 5.37 6.54
C VAL A 15 -15.02 5.22 5.40
N ALA A 16 -13.97 4.45 5.57
CA ALA A 16 -12.89 4.29 4.59
C ALA A 16 -13.33 3.93 3.14
N PRO A 17 -14.41 3.17 2.90
CA PRO A 17 -14.92 2.96 1.54
C PRO A 17 -15.37 4.23 0.82
N ILE A 18 -15.87 5.25 1.51
CA ILE A 18 -16.42 6.46 0.89
C ILE A 18 -15.36 7.21 0.08
N PRO A 19 -14.21 7.64 0.65
CA PRO A 19 -13.14 8.25 -0.12
C PRO A 19 -12.54 7.29 -1.17
N SER A 20 -12.55 5.98 -0.91
CA SER A 20 -12.08 4.99 -1.90
C SER A 20 -12.98 4.92 -3.15
N VAL A 21 -14.30 5.05 -3.01
CA VAL A 21 -15.24 5.13 -4.14
C VAL A 21 -15.02 6.42 -4.92
N LEU A 22 -14.84 7.56 -4.23
CA LEU A 22 -14.50 8.83 -4.87
C LEU A 22 -13.21 8.72 -5.69
N LEU A 23 -12.19 8.04 -5.15
CA LEU A 23 -10.95 7.75 -5.87
C LEU A 23 -11.18 6.98 -7.17
N VAL A 24 -11.99 5.94 -7.16
CA VAL A 24 -12.26 5.12 -8.35
C VAL A 24 -13.03 5.92 -9.40
N ILE A 25 -14.08 6.62 -8.99
CA ILE A 25 -14.92 7.42 -9.91
C ILE A 25 -14.13 8.63 -10.43
N GLY A 26 -13.50 9.39 -9.54
CA GLY A 26 -12.68 10.55 -9.89
C GLY A 26 -11.47 10.16 -10.72
N GLY A 27 -10.85 9.02 -10.41
CA GLY A 27 -9.75 8.47 -11.16
C GLY A 27 -10.11 8.12 -12.61
N ASN A 28 -11.24 7.47 -12.83
CA ASN A 28 -11.72 7.16 -14.17
C ASN A 28 -12.03 8.43 -14.98
N TRP A 29 -12.58 9.45 -14.33
CA TRP A 29 -12.88 10.72 -14.99
C TRP A 29 -11.60 11.51 -15.32
N LEU A 30 -10.69 11.61 -14.35
CA LEU A 30 -9.47 12.38 -14.46
C LEU A 30 -8.44 11.73 -15.41
N SER A 31 -8.37 10.39 -15.49
CA SER A 31 -7.43 9.67 -16.35
C SER A 31 -7.65 9.95 -17.85
N ASN A 32 -8.83 10.42 -18.22
CA ASN A 32 -9.11 10.84 -19.59
C ASN A 32 -8.63 12.28 -19.89
N SER A 33 -8.42 13.09 -18.85
CA SER A 33 -8.08 14.52 -18.99
C SER A 33 -6.63 14.82 -18.60
N GLU A 34 -6.05 14.02 -17.73
CA GLU A 34 -4.71 14.24 -17.17
C GLU A 34 -3.83 13.01 -17.34
N SER A 35 -2.72 13.18 -18.05
CA SER A 35 -1.75 12.11 -18.30
C SER A 35 -0.53 12.17 -17.37
N ASN A 36 -0.34 13.29 -16.65
CA ASN A 36 0.77 13.45 -15.72
C ASN A 36 0.46 12.77 -14.38
N LEU A 37 1.19 11.70 -14.09
CA LEU A 37 1.01 10.87 -12.89
C LEU A 37 1.09 11.67 -11.58
N LEU A 38 1.97 12.68 -11.51
CA LEU A 38 2.12 13.52 -10.32
C LEU A 38 0.86 14.36 -10.09
N ILE A 39 0.39 15.07 -11.13
CA ILE A 39 -0.81 15.93 -11.05
C ILE A 39 -2.05 15.10 -10.78
N TYR A 40 -2.19 13.98 -11.48
CA TYR A 40 -3.28 13.03 -11.29
C TYR A 40 -3.39 12.57 -9.82
N ASN A 41 -2.30 12.08 -9.25
CA ASN A 41 -2.27 11.63 -7.87
C ASN A 41 -2.44 12.77 -6.87
N MET A 42 -1.91 13.96 -7.16
CA MET A 42 -2.05 15.13 -6.31
C MET A 42 -3.52 15.58 -6.19
N ILE A 43 -4.23 15.66 -7.31
CA ILE A 43 -5.66 16.06 -7.31
C ILE A 43 -6.50 15.01 -6.57
N LEU A 44 -6.32 13.73 -6.88
CA LEU A 44 -7.11 12.66 -6.26
C LEU A 44 -6.86 12.54 -4.76
N SER A 45 -5.60 12.62 -4.33
CA SER A 45 -5.27 12.56 -2.91
C SER A 45 -5.76 13.79 -2.14
N PHE A 46 -5.66 15.00 -2.75
CA PHE A 46 -6.20 16.22 -2.18
C PHE A 46 -7.72 16.13 -1.95
N LEU A 47 -8.47 15.76 -2.99
CA LEU A 47 -9.93 15.64 -2.87
C LEU A 47 -10.36 14.58 -1.86
N SER A 48 -9.64 13.46 -1.84
CA SER A 48 -9.93 12.37 -0.90
C SER A 48 -9.64 12.77 0.54
N GLU A 49 -8.53 13.49 0.78
CA GLU A 49 -8.18 13.97 2.11
C GLU A 49 -9.17 15.03 2.62
N VAL A 50 -9.56 15.97 1.76
CA VAL A 50 -10.60 16.95 2.09
C VAL A 50 -11.89 16.24 2.50
N LEU A 51 -12.29 15.20 1.76
CA LEU A 51 -13.48 14.41 2.10
C LEU A 51 -13.32 13.68 3.43
N ILE A 52 -12.17 13.07 3.71
CA ILE A 52 -11.89 12.39 4.98
C ILE A 52 -12.03 13.37 6.15
N VAL A 53 -11.36 14.53 6.07
CA VAL A 53 -11.41 15.53 7.13
C VAL A 53 -12.83 16.06 7.36
N VAL A 54 -13.58 16.32 6.29
CA VAL A 54 -14.98 16.74 6.38
C VAL A 54 -15.83 15.68 7.07
N LEU A 55 -15.70 14.41 6.72
CA LEU A 55 -16.45 13.31 7.34
C LEU A 55 -16.12 13.19 8.83
N VAL A 56 -14.84 13.31 9.20
CA VAL A 56 -14.41 13.26 10.60
C VAL A 56 -14.95 14.47 11.39
N ARG A 57 -14.95 15.67 10.81
CA ARG A 57 -15.56 16.86 11.43
C ARG A 57 -17.07 16.76 11.61
N LEU A 58 -17.73 16.01 10.75
CA LEU A 58 -19.16 15.69 10.89
C LEU A 58 -19.44 14.59 11.93
N GLY A 59 -18.40 14.09 12.60
CA GLY A 59 -18.51 13.03 13.61
C GLY A 59 -18.64 11.60 13.03
N ILE A 60 -18.38 11.44 11.72
CA ILE A 60 -18.45 10.17 11.01
C ILE A 60 -17.01 9.63 10.84
N GLY A 61 -16.35 9.31 11.93
CA GLY A 61 -14.96 8.84 11.97
C GLY A 61 -14.18 9.51 13.09
N VAL A 62 -13.06 8.93 13.48
CA VAL A 62 -12.26 9.40 14.63
C VAL A 62 -10.81 9.70 14.22
N HIS A 63 -10.20 8.85 13.37
CA HIS A 63 -8.78 8.92 13.04
C HIS A 63 -8.57 9.15 11.53
N PRO A 64 -8.50 10.40 11.07
CA PRO A 64 -8.36 10.71 9.64
C PRO A 64 -7.08 10.11 9.04
N GLU A 65 -5.96 10.14 9.76
CA GLU A 65 -4.66 9.63 9.32
C GLU A 65 -4.68 8.12 9.00
N ARG A 66 -5.47 7.34 9.73
CA ARG A 66 -5.59 5.90 9.50
C ARG A 66 -6.50 5.57 8.31
N ILE A 67 -7.58 6.33 8.15
CA ILE A 67 -8.46 6.23 6.99
C ILE A 67 -7.67 6.59 5.73
N MET A 68 -6.89 7.68 5.79
CA MET A 68 -6.01 8.14 4.74
C MET A 68 -5.01 7.04 4.31
N LEU A 69 -4.34 6.37 5.25
CA LEU A 69 -3.41 5.29 4.90
C LEU A 69 -4.08 4.14 4.18
N GLY A 70 -5.29 3.77 4.61
CA GLY A 70 -6.08 2.75 3.91
C GLY A 70 -6.40 3.16 2.46
N MET A 71 -6.63 4.44 2.21
CA MET A 71 -6.88 5.03 0.89
C MET A 71 -5.59 5.15 0.06
N VAL A 72 -4.51 5.61 0.68
CA VAL A 72 -3.20 5.76 0.04
C VAL A 72 -2.71 4.45 -0.57
N MET A 73 -2.99 3.32 0.07
CA MET A 73 -2.64 1.99 -0.48
C MET A 73 -3.29 1.70 -1.85
N LEU A 74 -4.38 2.39 -2.20
CA LEU A 74 -5.00 2.26 -3.53
C LEU A 74 -4.28 3.11 -4.59
N LEU A 75 -3.72 4.24 -4.19
CA LEU A 75 -3.05 5.18 -5.10
C LEU A 75 -1.57 4.84 -5.31
N ILE A 76 -0.90 4.35 -4.28
CA ILE A 76 0.55 4.09 -4.34
C ILE A 76 0.88 2.90 -5.23
N SER A 77 1.71 3.16 -6.24
CA SER A 77 2.33 2.14 -7.07
C SER A 77 3.64 1.62 -6.45
N ALA A 78 3.58 1.16 -5.19
CA ALA A 78 4.78 0.61 -4.54
C ALA A 78 5.28 -0.70 -5.20
N ILE A 79 4.42 -1.39 -5.95
CA ILE A 79 4.81 -2.51 -6.84
C ILE A 79 5.83 -2.03 -7.88
N GLY A 80 5.67 -0.81 -8.41
CA GLY A 80 6.61 -0.23 -9.37
C GLY A 80 8.01 -0.07 -8.79
N THR A 81 8.15 0.37 -7.54
CA THR A 81 9.47 0.47 -6.87
C THR A 81 10.11 -0.92 -6.70
N THR A 82 9.35 -1.91 -6.25
CA THR A 82 9.85 -3.28 -6.09
C THR A 82 10.27 -3.89 -7.43
N ASN A 83 9.43 -3.76 -8.46
CA ASN A 83 9.76 -4.22 -9.80
C ASN A 83 10.97 -3.48 -10.37
N GLY A 84 11.07 -2.17 -10.15
CA GLY A 84 12.21 -1.38 -10.58
C GLY A 84 13.53 -1.85 -9.97
N ILE A 85 13.57 -2.18 -8.68
CA ILE A 85 14.75 -2.77 -8.04
C ILE A 85 15.06 -4.14 -8.64
N ARG A 86 14.05 -4.98 -8.86
CA ARG A 86 14.21 -6.28 -9.51
C ARG A 86 14.80 -6.14 -10.92
N ASP A 87 14.29 -5.19 -11.72
CA ASP A 87 14.79 -4.94 -13.08
C ASP A 87 16.27 -4.50 -13.04
N LEU A 88 16.66 -3.63 -12.07
CA LEU A 88 18.06 -3.26 -11.86
C LEU A 88 18.96 -4.46 -11.55
N LEU A 89 18.48 -5.38 -10.70
CA LEU A 89 19.22 -6.61 -10.36
C LEU A 89 19.35 -7.54 -11.57
N GLN A 90 18.38 -7.52 -12.49
CA GLN A 90 18.40 -8.26 -13.75
C GLN A 90 19.19 -7.55 -14.87
N ARG A 91 19.86 -6.42 -14.57
CA ARG A 91 20.62 -5.57 -15.48
C ARG A 91 19.80 -4.81 -16.52
N ASP A 92 18.49 -4.73 -16.33
CA ASP A 92 17.61 -3.83 -17.12
C ASP A 92 17.53 -2.47 -16.43
N PHE A 93 18.61 -1.68 -16.59
CA PHE A 93 18.76 -0.41 -15.86
C PHE A 93 17.75 0.64 -16.29
N ILE A 94 17.39 0.68 -17.57
CA ILE A 94 16.47 1.70 -18.09
C ILE A 94 15.06 1.46 -17.56
N SER A 95 14.56 0.24 -17.69
CA SER A 95 13.24 -0.14 -17.17
C SER A 95 13.16 0.03 -15.65
N GLY A 96 14.19 -0.45 -14.95
CA GLY A 96 14.28 -0.32 -13.50
C GLY A 96 14.24 1.12 -13.01
N LEU A 97 15.02 2.00 -13.64
CA LEU A 97 15.05 3.42 -13.27
C LEU A 97 13.72 4.12 -13.56
N ILE A 98 13.10 3.86 -14.71
CA ILE A 98 11.79 4.42 -15.07
C ILE A 98 10.72 3.98 -14.07
N ASN A 99 10.67 2.70 -13.69
CA ASN A 99 9.71 2.18 -12.72
C ASN A 99 9.88 2.81 -11.33
N ILE A 100 11.11 3.00 -10.87
CA ILE A 100 11.42 3.66 -9.60
C ILE A 100 11.01 5.14 -9.65
N LEU A 101 11.39 5.87 -10.69
CA LEU A 101 11.06 7.29 -10.85
C LEU A 101 9.55 7.51 -10.93
N ASN A 102 8.82 6.71 -11.68
CA ASN A 102 7.36 6.80 -11.76
C ASN A 102 6.70 6.54 -10.39
N SER A 103 7.21 5.58 -9.63
CA SER A 103 6.69 5.30 -8.29
C SER A 103 6.94 6.45 -7.32
N PHE A 104 8.11 7.08 -7.39
CA PHE A 104 8.46 8.24 -6.56
C PHE A 104 7.66 9.48 -6.95
N LEU A 105 7.52 9.76 -8.24
CA LEU A 105 6.67 10.87 -8.73
C LEU A 105 5.21 10.68 -8.31
N GLY A 106 4.69 9.46 -8.43
CA GLY A 106 3.34 9.14 -7.97
C GLY A 106 3.16 9.36 -6.47
N ALA A 107 4.10 8.89 -5.65
CA ALA A 107 4.08 9.09 -4.21
C ALA A 107 4.28 10.56 -3.80
N ALA A 108 5.11 11.31 -4.52
CA ALA A 108 5.27 12.75 -4.33
C ALA A 108 3.94 13.49 -4.58
N GLY A 109 3.25 13.16 -5.67
CA GLY A 109 1.94 13.72 -5.96
C GLY A 109 0.94 13.48 -4.83
N ILE A 110 0.88 12.25 -4.32
CA ILE A 110 0.02 11.91 -3.18
C ILE A 110 0.40 12.74 -1.94
N ALA A 111 1.69 12.79 -1.59
CA ALA A 111 2.16 13.52 -0.42
C ALA A 111 1.87 15.03 -0.53
N PHE A 112 2.09 15.65 -1.70
CA PHE A 112 1.74 17.04 -1.96
C PHE A 112 0.24 17.30 -1.85
N GLY A 113 -0.59 16.43 -2.42
CA GLY A 113 -2.05 16.58 -2.36
C GLY A 113 -2.57 16.54 -0.92
N ILE A 114 -2.10 15.57 -0.12
CA ILE A 114 -2.48 15.46 1.29
C ILE A 114 -1.95 16.65 2.10
N ALA A 115 -0.68 17.03 1.92
CA ALA A 115 -0.10 18.17 2.61
C ALA A 115 -0.86 19.48 2.32
N LEU A 116 -1.27 19.70 1.06
CA LEU A 116 -2.06 20.85 0.66
C LEU A 116 -3.45 20.83 1.33
N ALA A 117 -4.12 19.68 1.38
CA ALA A 117 -5.40 19.55 2.07
C ALA A 117 -5.29 19.86 3.57
N MET A 118 -4.27 19.31 4.24
CA MET A 118 -4.00 19.56 5.66
C MET A 118 -3.72 21.04 5.95
N LEU A 119 -2.92 21.69 5.11
CA LEU A 119 -2.64 23.13 5.22
C LEU A 119 -3.90 23.98 5.09
N LEU A 120 -4.77 23.67 4.12
CA LEU A 120 -6.01 24.42 3.89
C LEU A 120 -7.05 24.22 5.00
N LEU A 121 -7.07 23.02 5.60
CA LEU A 121 -8.04 22.67 6.63
C LEU A 121 -7.52 22.89 8.06
N ASN A 122 -6.28 23.40 8.22
CA ASN A 122 -5.60 23.56 9.50
C ASN A 122 -5.56 22.26 10.34
N GLU A 123 -5.39 21.14 9.68
CA GLU A 123 -5.20 19.86 10.36
C GLU A 123 -3.70 19.57 10.46
N VAL A 124 -3.29 19.03 11.61
CA VAL A 124 -1.92 18.56 11.81
C VAL A 124 -1.94 17.05 11.70
N SER A 125 -1.10 16.47 10.83
CA SER A 125 -0.90 15.03 10.83
C SER A 125 -0.31 14.61 12.17
N SER A 126 -1.09 13.91 12.96
CA SER A 126 -0.58 13.19 14.13
C SER A 126 0.37 12.08 13.69
N GLU A 127 1.14 11.57 14.64
CA GLU A 127 2.14 10.51 14.44
C GLU A 127 1.64 9.39 13.54
N GLY A 128 2.53 8.89 12.67
CA GLY A 128 2.21 7.87 11.67
C GLY A 128 1.45 6.68 12.24
N ALA A 129 0.39 6.27 11.56
CA ALA A 129 -0.43 5.17 12.01
C ALA A 129 0.41 3.90 12.21
N ALA A 130 0.29 3.32 13.37
CA ALA A 130 0.89 2.04 13.71
C ALA A 130 -0.02 0.89 13.25
N LEU A 131 0.57 -0.26 12.97
CA LEU A 131 -0.19 -1.48 12.70
C LEU A 131 -1.09 -1.81 13.90
N ASN A 132 -2.22 -2.45 13.64
CA ASN A 132 -3.10 -2.92 14.71
C ASN A 132 -2.32 -3.85 15.66
N THR A 133 -2.46 -3.69 16.96
CA THR A 133 -1.72 -4.48 17.95
C THR A 133 -2.18 -5.93 18.01
N ASN A 134 -3.41 -6.21 17.58
CA ASN A 134 -3.97 -7.56 17.62
C ASN A 134 -3.63 -8.33 16.33
N ILE A 135 -2.82 -9.37 16.46
CA ILE A 135 -2.34 -10.22 15.36
C ILE A 135 -3.50 -10.81 14.54
N LEU A 136 -4.57 -11.24 15.20
CA LEU A 136 -5.73 -11.82 14.50
C LEU A 136 -6.44 -10.77 13.64
N ILE A 137 -6.60 -9.56 14.14
CA ILE A 137 -7.20 -8.45 13.39
C ILE A 137 -6.31 -8.08 12.22
N GLN A 138 -4.99 -8.04 12.40
CA GLN A 138 -4.04 -7.82 11.29
C GLN A 138 -4.20 -8.86 10.19
N LEU A 139 -4.21 -10.15 10.53
CA LEU A 139 -4.33 -11.24 9.57
C LEU A 139 -5.64 -11.19 8.78
N ILE A 140 -6.77 -11.02 9.48
CA ILE A 140 -8.09 -10.96 8.85
C ILE A 140 -8.22 -9.72 7.97
N SER A 141 -7.86 -8.55 8.48
CA SER A 141 -7.97 -7.28 7.76
C SER A 141 -7.05 -7.21 6.54
N CYS A 142 -5.83 -7.74 6.65
CA CYS A 142 -4.90 -7.91 5.56
C CYS A 142 -5.50 -8.80 4.45
N THR A 143 -6.05 -9.96 4.85
CA THR A 143 -6.67 -10.89 3.89
C THR A 143 -7.85 -10.26 3.16
N ILE A 144 -8.73 -9.53 3.86
CA ILE A 144 -9.84 -8.80 3.26
C ILE A 144 -9.32 -7.74 2.29
N GLY A 145 -8.28 -6.99 2.66
CA GLY A 145 -7.66 -5.98 1.80
C GLY A 145 -7.08 -6.58 0.52
N CYS A 146 -6.31 -7.67 0.65
CA CYS A 146 -5.71 -8.37 -0.49
C CYS A 146 -6.75 -9.04 -1.39
N THR A 147 -7.87 -9.54 -0.82
CA THR A 147 -9.00 -10.04 -1.59
C THR A 147 -9.63 -8.94 -2.43
N GLY A 148 -9.81 -7.74 -1.86
CA GLY A 148 -10.26 -6.57 -2.59
C GLY A 148 -9.35 -6.21 -3.77
N PHE A 149 -8.03 -6.21 -3.56
CA PHE A 149 -7.07 -5.99 -4.65
C PHE A 149 -7.09 -7.09 -5.71
N ALA A 150 -7.24 -8.36 -5.32
CA ALA A 150 -7.37 -9.46 -6.26
C ALA A 150 -8.57 -9.24 -7.20
N LEU A 151 -9.69 -8.74 -6.68
CA LEU A 151 -10.86 -8.38 -7.48
C LEU A 151 -10.58 -7.16 -8.39
N CYS A 152 -9.89 -6.14 -7.90
CA CYS A 152 -9.45 -4.99 -8.70
C CYS A 152 -8.53 -5.40 -9.86
N PHE A 153 -7.66 -6.38 -9.67
CA PHE A 153 -6.83 -6.99 -10.72
C PHE A 153 -7.60 -7.94 -11.64
N LYS A 154 -8.93 -7.96 -11.52
CA LYS A 154 -9.83 -8.81 -12.33
C LYS A 154 -9.55 -10.31 -12.20
N ILE A 155 -8.96 -10.74 -11.09
CA ILE A 155 -8.83 -12.17 -10.75
C ILE A 155 -10.24 -12.69 -10.45
N ARG A 156 -10.60 -13.84 -10.97
CA ARG A 156 -11.96 -14.39 -10.87
C ARG A 156 -11.98 -15.85 -10.41
N GLY A 157 -13.12 -16.27 -9.90
CA GLY A 157 -13.39 -17.65 -9.53
C GLY A 157 -12.52 -18.14 -8.36
N ARG A 158 -12.12 -19.41 -8.39
CA ARG A 158 -11.34 -20.05 -7.32
C ARG A 158 -9.97 -19.41 -7.08
N GLN A 159 -9.43 -18.72 -8.09
CA GLN A 159 -8.12 -18.07 -8.01
C GLN A 159 -8.10 -16.95 -6.97
N VAL A 160 -9.22 -16.24 -6.76
CA VAL A 160 -9.36 -15.23 -5.70
C VAL A 160 -9.13 -15.85 -4.32
N LEU A 161 -9.77 -17.00 -4.05
CA LEU A 161 -9.63 -17.69 -2.76
C LEU A 161 -8.19 -18.12 -2.51
N PHE A 162 -7.54 -18.74 -3.50
CA PHE A 162 -6.14 -19.16 -3.35
C PHE A 162 -5.20 -17.97 -3.17
N SER A 163 -5.42 -16.88 -3.90
CA SER A 163 -4.62 -15.65 -3.71
C SER A 163 -4.82 -15.04 -2.33
N SER A 164 -6.06 -15.05 -1.81
CA SER A 164 -6.37 -14.55 -0.46
C SER A 164 -5.74 -15.41 0.64
N VAL A 165 -5.78 -16.73 0.48
CA VAL A 165 -5.07 -17.66 1.38
C VAL A 165 -3.57 -17.45 1.32
N GLY A 166 -3.02 -17.21 0.13
CA GLY A 166 -1.61 -16.85 -0.05
C GLY A 166 -1.24 -15.59 0.75
N ALA A 167 -2.04 -14.53 0.66
CA ALA A 167 -1.80 -13.28 1.40
C ALA A 167 -1.87 -13.50 2.93
N PHE A 168 -2.84 -14.27 3.40
CA PHE A 168 -2.96 -14.64 4.81
C PHE A 168 -1.72 -15.37 5.33
N LEU A 169 -1.27 -16.39 4.60
CA LEU A 169 -0.08 -17.17 4.97
C LEU A 169 1.19 -16.33 4.90
N THR A 170 1.32 -15.47 3.90
CA THR A 170 2.46 -14.56 3.73
C THR A 170 2.61 -13.64 4.94
N TRP A 171 1.52 -12.98 5.35
CA TRP A 171 1.54 -12.10 6.51
C TRP A 171 1.75 -12.88 7.80
N GLY A 172 1.19 -14.07 7.92
CA GLY A 172 1.40 -14.97 9.05
C GLY A 172 2.88 -15.36 9.21
N ILE A 173 3.55 -15.72 8.12
CA ILE A 173 4.99 -16.05 8.12
C ILE A 173 5.83 -14.82 8.48
N TYR A 174 5.50 -13.66 7.92
CA TYR A 174 6.18 -12.40 8.27
C TYR A 174 6.10 -12.15 9.78
N LEU A 175 4.91 -12.21 10.37
CA LEU A 175 4.72 -11.99 11.80
C LEU A 175 5.44 -13.03 12.67
N LEU A 176 5.41 -14.29 12.25
CA LEU A 176 6.07 -15.38 12.95
C LEU A 176 7.59 -15.16 12.97
N VAL A 177 8.20 -14.88 11.84
CA VAL A 177 9.65 -14.64 11.78
C VAL A 177 10.04 -13.36 12.52
N TYR A 178 9.25 -12.31 12.40
CA TYR A 178 9.48 -11.05 13.11
C TYR A 178 9.40 -11.21 14.64
N HIS A 179 8.57 -12.13 15.13
CA HIS A 179 8.46 -12.43 16.55
C HIS A 179 9.74 -13.08 17.10
N PHE A 180 10.37 -13.99 16.32
CA PHE A 180 11.62 -14.64 16.73
C PHE A 180 12.86 -13.77 16.50
N ASN A 181 12.85 -13.01 15.42
CA ASN A 181 13.93 -12.10 15.05
C ASN A 181 13.35 -10.77 14.55
N PRO A 182 13.43 -9.68 15.33
CA PRO A 182 12.84 -8.38 14.99
C PRO A 182 13.62 -7.66 13.88
N SER A 183 13.90 -8.36 12.79
CA SER A 183 14.53 -7.83 11.57
C SER A 183 13.50 -7.78 10.45
N ASN A 184 13.12 -6.56 10.01
CA ASN A 184 12.22 -6.37 8.89
C ASN A 184 12.73 -7.05 7.61
N PHE A 185 14.04 -6.99 7.36
CA PHE A 185 14.64 -7.59 6.18
C PHE A 185 14.45 -9.10 6.16
N LEU A 186 14.82 -9.80 7.24
CA LEU A 186 14.72 -11.25 7.33
C LEU A 186 13.26 -11.73 7.28
N ALA A 187 12.36 -11.05 8.00
CA ALA A 187 10.95 -11.38 7.98
C ALA A 187 10.33 -11.19 6.59
N THR A 188 10.67 -10.11 5.89
CA THR A 188 10.19 -9.86 4.53
C THR A 188 10.79 -10.86 3.54
N LEU A 189 12.09 -11.13 3.61
CA LEU A 189 12.79 -12.06 2.72
C LEU A 189 12.20 -13.47 2.83
N THR A 190 12.02 -13.99 4.05
CA THR A 190 11.45 -15.32 4.27
C THR A 190 10.02 -15.41 3.78
N ALA A 191 9.20 -14.38 4.02
CA ALA A 191 7.84 -14.32 3.52
C ALA A 191 7.79 -14.20 1.99
N ALA A 192 8.69 -13.44 1.35
CA ALA A 192 8.80 -13.29 -0.10
C ALA A 192 9.19 -14.62 -0.78
N VAL A 193 10.18 -15.33 -0.23
CA VAL A 193 10.57 -16.67 -0.71
C VAL A 193 9.38 -17.62 -0.62
N PHE A 194 8.65 -17.62 0.50
CA PHE A 194 7.44 -18.43 0.64
C PHE A 194 6.40 -18.10 -0.44
N VAL A 195 6.14 -16.81 -0.70
CA VAL A 195 5.18 -16.39 -1.75
C VAL A 195 5.59 -16.93 -3.12
N GLY A 196 6.87 -16.90 -3.46
CA GLY A 196 7.39 -17.45 -4.72
C GLY A 196 7.06 -18.93 -4.86
N PHE A 197 7.36 -19.76 -3.85
CA PHE A 197 7.04 -21.19 -3.83
C PHE A 197 5.52 -21.43 -3.83
N TYR A 198 4.76 -20.69 -3.05
CA TYR A 198 3.31 -20.79 -3.02
C TYR A 198 2.68 -20.49 -4.38
N ALA A 199 3.07 -19.39 -5.01
CA ALA A 199 2.57 -19.00 -6.33
C ALA A 199 2.91 -20.04 -7.39
N PHE A 200 4.12 -20.60 -7.35
CA PHE A 200 4.52 -21.70 -8.25
C PHE A 200 3.67 -22.96 -8.03
N ALA A 201 3.48 -23.39 -6.79
CA ALA A 201 2.67 -24.57 -6.47
C ALA A 201 1.21 -24.38 -6.90
N MET A 202 0.60 -23.21 -6.57
CA MET A 202 -0.78 -22.90 -6.94
C MET A 202 -0.98 -22.78 -8.44
N SER A 203 0.00 -22.30 -9.18
CA SER A 203 -0.06 -22.23 -10.64
C SER A 203 -0.15 -23.63 -11.28
N ARG A 204 0.58 -24.61 -10.73
CA ARG A 204 0.55 -26.00 -11.19
C ARG A 204 -0.78 -26.69 -10.88
N ILE A 205 -1.30 -26.47 -9.65
CA ILE A 205 -2.58 -27.08 -9.20
C ILE A 205 -3.76 -26.52 -10.00
N ASN A 206 -3.79 -25.19 -10.19
CA ASN A 206 -4.93 -24.52 -10.84
C ASN A 206 -4.77 -24.31 -12.34
N LYS A 207 -3.64 -24.75 -12.92
CA LYS A 207 -3.32 -24.57 -14.36
C LYS A 207 -3.50 -23.11 -14.81
N ALA A 208 -3.04 -22.18 -13.98
CA ALA A 208 -3.15 -20.74 -14.20
C ALA A 208 -1.75 -20.09 -14.07
N PRO A 209 -1.53 -18.90 -14.67
CA PRO A 209 -0.26 -18.19 -14.54
C PRO A 209 0.12 -17.93 -13.07
N SER A 210 1.38 -18.16 -12.71
CA SER A 210 1.89 -17.94 -11.34
C SER A 210 1.78 -16.48 -10.90
N THR A 211 1.84 -15.55 -11.85
CA THR A 211 1.72 -14.10 -11.59
C THR A 211 0.40 -13.73 -10.91
N ILE A 212 -0.69 -14.43 -11.21
CA ILE A 212 -2.01 -14.20 -10.59
C ILE A 212 -1.94 -14.41 -9.08
N PHE A 213 -1.34 -15.53 -8.65
CA PHE A 213 -1.21 -15.86 -7.23
C PHE A 213 -0.15 -15.02 -6.56
N LEU A 214 0.98 -14.75 -7.24
CA LEU A 214 2.08 -13.97 -6.72
C LEU A 214 1.65 -12.52 -6.44
N THR A 215 1.01 -11.86 -7.40
CA THR A 215 0.66 -10.42 -7.30
C THR A 215 -0.22 -10.13 -6.10
N ALA A 216 -1.27 -10.92 -5.87
CA ALA A 216 -2.17 -10.69 -4.74
C ALA A 216 -1.58 -11.14 -3.40
N SER A 217 -0.77 -12.21 -3.40
CA SER A 217 -0.17 -12.75 -2.16
C SER A 217 1.02 -11.93 -1.65
N VAL A 218 1.72 -11.19 -2.51
CA VAL A 218 2.84 -10.35 -2.12
C VAL A 218 2.43 -8.98 -1.56
N LEU A 219 1.18 -8.54 -1.83
CA LEU A 219 0.67 -7.22 -1.43
C LEU A 219 0.93 -6.84 0.04
N PRO A 220 0.79 -7.73 1.03
CA PRO A 220 1.06 -7.38 2.42
C PRO A 220 2.50 -6.95 2.69
N LEU A 221 3.45 -7.44 1.89
CA LEU A 221 4.87 -7.14 2.05
C LEU A 221 5.27 -5.84 1.35
N ILE A 222 4.46 -5.34 0.43
CA ILE A 222 4.80 -4.16 -0.36
C ILE A 222 4.79 -2.91 0.51
N PRO A 223 5.92 -2.17 0.57
CA PRO A 223 6.10 -1.07 1.52
C PRO A 223 5.41 0.24 1.09
N GLY A 224 4.08 0.19 0.81
CA GLY A 224 3.33 1.35 0.35
C GLY A 224 3.30 2.50 1.36
N SER A 225 3.06 2.21 2.63
CA SER A 225 3.10 3.21 3.70
C SER A 225 4.49 3.82 3.88
N ALA A 226 5.55 3.02 3.76
CA ALA A 226 6.92 3.53 3.86
C ALA A 226 7.25 4.51 2.72
N LEU A 227 6.81 4.20 1.49
CA LEU A 227 6.98 5.08 0.34
C LEU A 227 6.23 6.41 0.54
N TYR A 228 4.99 6.35 1.02
CA TYR A 228 4.21 7.54 1.33
C TYR A 228 4.89 8.40 2.40
N TYR A 229 5.21 7.83 3.57
CA TYR A 229 5.81 8.59 4.66
C TYR A 229 7.22 9.11 4.33
N MET A 230 7.97 8.42 3.49
CA MET A 230 9.22 8.94 2.95
C MET A 230 8.98 10.25 2.18
N MET A 231 8.07 10.23 1.22
CA MET A 231 7.77 11.42 0.41
C MET A 231 7.13 12.52 1.22
N TYR A 232 6.20 12.18 2.13
CA TYR A 232 5.60 13.14 3.06
C TYR A 232 6.66 13.80 3.96
N GLY A 233 7.62 13.04 4.47
CA GLY A 233 8.73 13.59 5.25
C GLY A 233 9.57 14.60 4.47
N TYR A 234 9.84 14.35 3.18
CA TYR A 234 10.52 15.33 2.31
C TYR A 234 9.68 16.57 2.05
N VAL A 235 8.39 16.41 1.79
CA VAL A 235 7.46 17.53 1.52
C VAL A 235 7.25 18.40 2.76
N SER A 236 7.07 17.78 3.93
CA SER A 236 6.88 18.47 5.21
C SER A 236 8.18 19.02 5.84
N GLY A 237 9.33 18.72 5.26
CA GLY A 237 10.64 19.14 5.76
C GLY A 237 11.16 18.30 6.94
N ASN A 238 10.48 17.24 7.33
CA ASN A 238 10.93 16.31 8.38
C ASN A 238 11.93 15.29 7.82
N LYS A 239 13.20 15.70 7.76
CA LYS A 239 14.29 14.90 7.18
C LYS A 239 14.56 13.59 7.95
N GLU A 240 14.35 13.59 9.26
CA GLU A 240 14.55 12.40 10.08
C GLU A 240 13.54 11.30 9.72
N MET A 241 12.26 11.64 9.67
CA MET A 241 11.21 10.72 9.20
C MET A 241 11.48 10.23 7.79
N ALA A 242 11.83 11.14 6.87
CA ALA A 242 12.13 10.80 5.48
C ALA A 242 13.26 9.77 5.38
N MET A 243 14.36 9.97 6.11
CA MET A 243 15.54 9.09 6.06
C MET A 243 15.25 7.71 6.66
N VAL A 244 14.56 7.64 7.79
CA VAL A 244 14.15 6.36 8.42
C VAL A 244 13.24 5.56 7.48
N LYS A 245 12.27 6.22 6.85
CA LYS A 245 11.34 5.55 5.92
C LYS A 245 11.98 5.19 4.59
N THR A 246 12.98 5.96 4.12
CA THR A 246 13.79 5.59 2.95
C THR A 246 14.55 4.29 3.20
N ASN A 247 15.21 4.16 4.35
CA ASN A 247 15.92 2.94 4.71
C ASN A 247 14.97 1.74 4.82
N SER A 248 13.80 1.93 5.45
CA SER A 248 12.76 0.90 5.54
C SER A 248 12.25 0.48 4.16
N LEU A 249 12.02 1.43 3.25
CA LEU A 249 11.59 1.17 1.88
C LEU A 249 12.63 0.34 1.13
N LEU A 250 13.89 0.78 1.12
CA LEU A 250 14.97 0.10 0.40
C LEU A 250 15.19 -1.32 0.91
N THR A 251 15.25 -1.50 2.24
CA THR A 251 15.44 -2.83 2.84
C THR A 251 14.30 -3.78 2.50
N THR A 252 13.06 -3.31 2.53
CA THR A 252 11.88 -4.14 2.21
C THR A 252 11.84 -4.47 0.72
N CYS A 253 12.07 -3.49 -0.17
CA CYS A 253 12.09 -3.74 -1.61
C CYS A 253 13.19 -4.70 -2.03
N LEU A 254 14.41 -4.57 -1.47
CA LEU A 254 15.51 -5.51 -1.71
C LEU A 254 15.21 -6.92 -1.21
N ALA A 255 14.44 -7.06 -0.13
CA ALA A 255 14.04 -8.36 0.39
C ALA A 255 12.98 -9.07 -0.49
N ILE A 256 12.18 -8.31 -1.24
CA ILE A 256 11.13 -8.86 -2.13
C ILE A 256 11.69 -9.13 -3.54
N ALA A 257 12.64 -8.31 -4.04
CA ALA A 257 13.19 -8.37 -5.40
C ALA A 257 14.04 -9.60 -5.65
#